data_20325bf06131b34bdb6026f26715a35e
#
_entry.id   20325bf06131b34bdb6026f26715a35e
#
_cell.length_a   1.000
_cell.length_b   1.000
_cell.length_c   1.000
_cell.angle_alpha   90.00
_cell.angle_beta   90.00
_cell.angle_gamma   90.00
#
_symmetry.space_group_name_H-M   'P 1'
#
loop_
_entity.id
_entity.type
_entity.pdbx_description
1 polymer ?
#
loop_
_entity_poly.entity_id
_entity_poly.type
_entity_poly.pdbx_seq_one_letter_code
_entity_poly.pdbx_strand_id
1 'polypeptide(L)'
;MKLAEALPSQRVLRIGLLAAGVVAVVATLALGGWFWYRSQESRGLVALAEASNLAQQAQGPGATVEARERAIKALEAVVSGYPRLSAGGQAAYQLGNLRYAAGQYPAARGAYEVALAKGVSGTVRTLAAVGIGYTWESENRYDRASAAYEAAARSTGSKDFLYEESLMDLARTQELGGKPSAALDTYKRLLKEVPGTRRGSEIQSRVASLQSRPAK
;
A
#
# COMPACT_ATOMS: atom_id res chain seq x y z
N MET A 1 -16.59 45.12 -52.35
CA MET A 1 -17.49 44.10 -51.72
C MET A 1 -17.33 44.29 -50.22
N LYS A 2 -18.25 45.02 -49.55
CA LYS A 2 -18.21 45.32 -48.13
C LYS A 2 -18.84 44.15 -47.37
N LEU A 3 -18.05 43.38 -46.65
CA LEU A 3 -18.50 42.45 -45.61
C LEU A 3 -19.02 43.32 -44.47
N ALA A 4 -20.37 43.53 -44.45
CA ALA A 4 -21.00 44.06 -43.26
C ALA A 4 -20.96 42.95 -42.20
N GLU A 5 -20.04 43.06 -41.21
CA GLU A 5 -20.06 42.27 -40.00
C GLU A 5 -21.37 42.53 -39.27
N ALA A 6 -22.27 41.54 -39.30
CA ALA A 6 -23.51 41.59 -38.57
C ALA A 6 -23.20 41.53 -37.07
N LEU A 7 -23.28 42.65 -36.37
CA LEU A 7 -23.17 42.72 -34.92
C LEU A 7 -24.17 41.73 -34.28
N PRO A 8 -23.74 40.89 -33.34
CA PRO A 8 -24.63 39.94 -32.70
C PRO A 8 -25.75 40.66 -31.96
N SER A 9 -26.97 40.13 -32.01
CA SER A 9 -28.11 40.71 -31.33
C SER A 9 -27.82 40.87 -29.82
N GLN A 10 -28.39 41.91 -29.18
CA GLN A 10 -28.18 42.18 -27.75
C GLN A 10 -28.46 40.96 -26.85
N ARG A 11 -29.39 40.07 -27.26
CA ARG A 11 -29.70 38.83 -26.55
C ARG A 11 -28.51 37.83 -26.61
N VAL A 12 -27.89 37.67 -27.78
CA VAL A 12 -26.74 36.80 -27.96
C VAL A 12 -25.54 37.32 -27.15
N LEU A 13 -25.35 38.65 -27.11
CA LEU A 13 -24.28 39.26 -26.32
C LEU A 13 -24.49 39.03 -24.81
N ARG A 14 -25.71 39.17 -24.30
CA ARG A 14 -26.05 38.93 -22.89
C ARG A 14 -25.87 37.47 -22.50
N ILE A 15 -26.30 36.54 -23.35
CA ILE A 15 -26.13 35.10 -23.11
C ILE A 15 -24.63 34.76 -23.12
N GLY A 16 -23.86 35.31 -24.06
CA GLY A 16 -22.41 35.13 -24.11
C GLY A 16 -21.68 35.64 -22.86
N LEU A 17 -22.07 36.83 -22.35
CA LEU A 17 -21.50 37.39 -21.13
C LEU A 17 -21.86 36.57 -19.88
N LEU A 18 -23.10 36.07 -19.78
CA LEU A 18 -23.51 35.19 -18.68
C LEU A 18 -22.75 33.87 -18.74
N ALA A 19 -22.61 33.26 -19.91
CA ALA A 19 -21.83 32.03 -20.09
C ALA A 19 -20.37 32.24 -19.73
N ALA A 20 -19.75 33.35 -20.18
CA ALA A 20 -18.37 33.69 -19.82
C ALA A 20 -18.20 33.91 -18.30
N GLY A 21 -19.19 34.57 -17.66
CA GLY A 21 -19.21 34.75 -16.20
C GLY A 21 -19.27 33.42 -15.46
N VAL A 22 -20.13 32.49 -15.89
CA VAL A 22 -20.23 31.13 -15.29
C VAL A 22 -18.92 30.38 -15.47
N VAL A 23 -18.31 30.40 -16.65
CA VAL A 23 -17.03 29.76 -16.92
C VAL A 23 -15.92 30.34 -16.03
N ALA A 24 -15.87 31.67 -15.87
CA ALA A 24 -14.91 32.34 -15.00
C ALA A 24 -15.08 31.90 -13.53
N VAL A 25 -16.29 31.82 -13.02
CA VAL A 25 -16.56 31.34 -11.65
C VAL A 25 -16.13 29.88 -11.48
N VAL A 26 -16.50 29.00 -12.42
CA VAL A 26 -16.10 27.57 -12.38
C VAL A 26 -14.57 27.43 -12.42
N ALA A 27 -13.91 28.20 -13.30
CA ALA A 27 -12.43 28.19 -13.38
C ALA A 27 -11.78 28.65 -12.07
N THR A 28 -12.32 29.72 -11.46
CA THR A 28 -11.79 30.25 -10.18
C THR A 28 -11.96 29.23 -9.05
N LEU A 29 -13.13 28.57 -8.98
CA LEU A 29 -13.37 27.52 -7.98
C LEU A 29 -12.46 26.30 -8.21
N ALA A 30 -12.27 25.89 -9.46
CA ALA A 30 -11.38 24.79 -9.81
C ALA A 30 -9.91 25.09 -9.47
N LEU A 31 -9.43 26.28 -9.83
CA LEU A 31 -8.07 26.72 -9.51
C LEU A 31 -7.84 26.88 -8.00
N GLY A 32 -8.81 27.47 -7.28
CA GLY A 32 -8.79 27.61 -5.82
C GLY A 32 -8.76 26.26 -5.12
N GLY A 33 -9.63 25.33 -5.55
CA GLY A 33 -9.68 23.97 -5.03
C GLY A 33 -8.39 23.19 -5.33
N TRP A 34 -7.85 23.32 -6.54
CA TRP A 34 -6.57 22.69 -6.91
C TRP A 34 -5.41 23.24 -6.09
N PHE A 35 -5.33 24.56 -5.90
CA PHE A 35 -4.28 25.20 -5.10
C PHE A 35 -4.38 24.78 -3.62
N TRP A 36 -5.60 24.75 -3.08
CA TRP A 36 -5.83 24.28 -1.72
C TRP A 36 -5.42 22.82 -1.54
N TYR A 37 -5.84 21.95 -2.47
CA TYR A 37 -5.47 20.53 -2.44
C TYR A 37 -3.94 20.35 -2.49
N ARG A 38 -3.26 21.05 -3.40
CA ARG A 38 -1.81 21.00 -3.53
C ARG A 38 -1.08 21.51 -2.28
N SER A 39 -1.62 22.56 -1.64
CA SER A 39 -1.09 23.05 -0.36
C SER A 39 -1.24 22.01 0.76
N GLN A 40 -2.35 21.31 0.82
CA GLN A 40 -2.56 20.22 1.80
C GLN A 40 -1.61 19.03 1.53
N GLU A 41 -1.41 18.66 0.27
CA GLU A 41 -0.48 17.58 -0.10
C GLU A 41 0.95 17.92 0.37
N SER A 42 1.45 19.12 0.12
CA SER A 42 2.80 19.51 0.56
C SER A 42 2.93 19.51 2.09
N ARG A 43 1.93 19.99 2.83
CA ARG A 43 1.93 19.93 4.30
C ARG A 43 1.93 18.49 4.81
N GLY A 44 1.13 17.63 4.19
CA GLY A 44 1.07 16.21 4.53
C GLY A 44 2.41 15.51 4.31
N LEU A 45 3.11 15.81 3.22
CA LEU A 45 4.44 15.25 2.95
C LEU A 45 5.50 15.73 3.95
N VAL A 46 5.47 16.99 4.37
CA VAL A 46 6.36 17.51 5.43
C VAL A 46 6.09 16.79 6.75
N ALA A 47 4.81 16.69 7.16
CA ALA A 47 4.43 15.97 8.37
C ALA A 47 4.83 14.48 8.32
N LEU A 48 4.68 13.85 7.16
CA LEU A 48 5.13 12.47 6.95
C LEU A 48 6.66 12.35 7.08
N ALA A 49 7.42 13.29 6.51
CA ALA A 49 8.88 13.27 6.60
C ALA A 49 9.36 13.38 8.05
N GLU A 50 8.78 14.27 8.84
CA GLU A 50 9.07 14.41 10.28
C GLU A 50 8.71 13.14 11.06
N ALA A 51 7.52 12.58 10.84
CA ALA A 51 7.09 11.34 11.47
C ALA A 51 7.97 10.14 11.05
N SER A 52 8.40 10.08 9.78
CA SER A 52 9.30 9.04 9.27
C SER A 52 10.69 9.11 9.92
N ASN A 53 11.22 10.31 10.15
CA ASN A 53 12.49 10.49 10.86
C ASN A 53 12.39 9.96 12.31
N LEU A 54 11.30 10.24 13.02
CA LEU A 54 11.04 9.68 14.34
C LEU A 54 10.92 8.14 14.27
N ALA A 55 10.25 7.62 13.25
CA ALA A 55 10.10 6.18 13.05
C ALA A 55 11.44 5.48 12.80
N GLN A 56 12.34 6.07 12.04
CA GLN A 56 13.70 5.55 11.82
C GLN A 56 14.51 5.53 13.11
N GLN A 57 14.46 6.61 13.91
CA GLN A 57 15.12 6.67 15.21
C GLN A 57 14.56 5.61 16.18
N ALA A 58 13.27 5.35 16.12
CA ALA A 58 12.57 4.37 16.95
C ALA A 58 12.85 2.89 16.56
N GLN A 59 13.47 2.65 15.41
CA GLN A 59 13.88 1.32 14.93
C GLN A 59 15.39 1.10 15.02
N GLY A 60 16.16 2.13 15.34
CA GLY A 60 17.62 2.06 15.46
C GLY A 60 18.09 1.25 16.66
N PRO A 61 19.38 0.85 16.67
CA PRO A 61 20.00 0.23 17.84
C PRO A 61 19.88 1.14 19.08
N GLY A 62 19.35 0.61 20.17
CA GLY A 62 19.16 1.37 21.42
C GLY A 62 17.90 2.23 21.46
N ALA A 63 16.96 2.08 20.52
CA ALA A 63 15.70 2.78 20.54
C ALA A 63 14.90 2.49 21.82
N THR A 64 14.51 3.55 22.54
CA THR A 64 13.72 3.43 23.77
C THR A 64 12.23 3.23 23.48
N VAL A 65 11.48 2.77 24.47
CA VAL A 65 10.02 2.65 24.38
C VAL A 65 9.39 4.02 24.12
N GLU A 66 9.88 5.06 24.79
CA GLU A 66 9.39 6.45 24.65
C GLU A 66 9.64 6.99 23.24
N ALA A 67 10.78 6.66 22.60
CA ALA A 67 11.04 7.03 21.21
C ALA A 67 10.05 6.36 20.25
N ARG A 68 9.72 5.08 20.50
CA ARG A 68 8.75 4.33 19.71
C ARG A 68 7.34 4.90 19.87
N GLU A 69 6.93 5.21 21.09
CA GLU A 69 5.61 5.82 21.33
C GLU A 69 5.48 7.20 20.69
N ARG A 70 6.53 8.03 20.73
CA ARG A 70 6.54 9.32 20.01
C ARG A 70 6.39 9.15 18.52
N ALA A 71 7.10 8.21 17.92
CA ALA A 71 7.00 7.91 16.50
C ALA A 71 5.60 7.40 16.11
N ILE A 72 5.02 6.50 16.91
CA ILE A 72 3.64 6.00 16.72
C ILE A 72 2.66 7.17 16.74
N LYS A 73 2.69 8.04 17.76
CA LYS A 73 1.81 9.22 17.86
C LYS A 73 1.98 10.18 16.69
N ALA A 74 3.21 10.42 16.23
CA ALA A 74 3.47 11.27 15.06
C ALA A 74 2.86 10.69 13.79
N LEU A 75 3.02 9.38 13.54
CA LEU A 75 2.41 8.72 12.39
C LEU A 75 0.88 8.69 12.48
N GLU A 76 0.30 8.47 13.66
CA GLU A 76 -1.15 8.54 13.88
C GLU A 76 -1.71 9.93 13.56
N ALA A 77 -0.98 10.99 13.94
CA ALA A 77 -1.35 12.36 13.61
C ALA A 77 -1.36 12.61 12.10
N VAL A 78 -0.39 12.05 11.35
CA VAL A 78 -0.40 12.13 9.87
C VAL A 78 -1.57 11.34 9.27
N VAL A 79 -1.82 10.13 9.75
CA VAL A 79 -2.94 9.28 9.27
C VAL A 79 -4.29 9.98 9.45
N SER A 80 -4.50 10.63 10.60
CA SER A 80 -5.76 11.32 10.93
C SER A 80 -5.85 12.71 10.30
N GLY A 81 -4.75 13.47 10.25
CA GLY A 81 -4.72 14.81 9.69
C GLY A 81 -4.80 14.85 8.16
N TYR A 82 -4.33 13.81 7.48
CA TYR A 82 -4.27 13.73 6.02
C TYR A 82 -4.94 12.47 5.45
N PRO A 83 -6.22 12.21 5.78
CA PRO A 83 -6.86 10.92 5.49
C PRO A 83 -7.08 10.63 4.00
N ARG A 84 -7.06 11.65 3.14
CA ARG A 84 -7.30 11.54 1.69
C ARG A 84 -6.06 11.75 0.84
N LEU A 85 -4.90 11.96 1.47
CA LEU A 85 -3.65 12.26 0.79
C LEU A 85 -2.72 11.04 0.81
N SER A 86 -1.76 11.01 -0.11
CA SER A 86 -0.75 9.94 -0.20
C SER A 86 0.04 9.79 1.11
N ALA A 87 0.32 10.90 1.79
CA ALA A 87 1.00 10.94 3.06
C ALA A 87 0.29 10.09 4.15
N GLY A 88 -1.05 10.18 4.24
CA GLY A 88 -1.82 9.39 5.20
C GLY A 88 -1.73 7.88 4.98
N GLY A 89 -1.72 7.43 3.72
CA GLY A 89 -1.55 6.02 3.39
C GLY A 89 -0.13 5.51 3.68
N GLN A 90 0.89 6.29 3.35
CA GLN A 90 2.29 5.95 3.64
C GLN A 90 2.57 5.94 5.15
N ALA A 91 2.04 6.92 5.90
CA ALA A 91 2.13 6.95 7.36
C ALA A 91 1.47 5.72 7.99
N ALA A 92 0.30 5.30 7.49
CA ALA A 92 -0.39 4.11 7.97
C ALA A 92 0.46 2.83 7.75
N TYR A 93 1.13 2.70 6.61
CA TYR A 93 2.06 1.59 6.37
C TYR A 93 3.23 1.59 7.36
N GLN A 94 3.88 2.75 7.58
CA GLN A 94 4.99 2.87 8.54
C GLN A 94 4.52 2.63 9.99
N LEU A 95 3.32 3.07 10.33
CA LEU A 95 2.69 2.80 11.63
C LEU A 95 2.49 1.30 11.84
N GLY A 96 2.05 0.57 10.78
CA GLY A 96 1.96 -0.88 10.78
C GLY A 96 3.30 -1.54 11.10
N ASN A 97 4.38 -1.09 10.46
CA ASN A 97 5.73 -1.62 10.71
C ASN A 97 6.19 -1.39 12.15
N LEU A 98 5.98 -0.18 12.71
CA LEU A 98 6.37 0.11 14.10
C LEU A 98 5.57 -0.72 15.11
N ARG A 99 4.27 -0.87 14.89
CA ARG A 99 3.41 -1.68 15.75
C ARG A 99 3.74 -3.17 15.66
N TYR A 100 4.07 -3.65 14.46
CA TYR A 100 4.54 -5.02 14.26
C TYR A 100 5.85 -5.28 15.05
N ALA A 101 6.84 -4.39 14.92
CA ALA A 101 8.10 -4.47 15.65
C ALA A 101 7.90 -4.38 17.19
N ALA A 102 6.81 -3.76 17.64
CA ALA A 102 6.42 -3.71 19.05
C ALA A 102 5.61 -4.93 19.53
N GLY A 103 5.36 -5.93 18.66
CA GLY A 103 4.52 -7.10 18.97
C GLY A 103 3.03 -6.79 19.03
N GLN A 104 2.60 -5.61 18.63
CA GLN A 104 1.20 -5.17 18.65
C GLN A 104 0.48 -5.62 17.37
N TYR A 105 0.43 -6.93 17.11
CA TYR A 105 -0.01 -7.50 15.83
C TYR A 105 -1.42 -7.07 15.39
N PRO A 106 -2.46 -7.07 16.24
CA PRO A 106 -3.78 -6.60 15.83
C PRO A 106 -3.78 -5.12 15.41
N ALA A 107 -3.05 -4.26 16.14
CA ALA A 107 -2.95 -2.84 15.83
C ALA A 107 -2.11 -2.58 14.57
N ALA A 108 -1.03 -3.37 14.34
CA ALA A 108 -0.25 -3.33 13.11
C ALA A 108 -1.13 -3.68 11.90
N ARG A 109 -1.92 -4.72 12.01
CA ARG A 109 -2.84 -5.17 10.97
C ARG A 109 -3.85 -4.08 10.60
N GLY A 110 -4.49 -3.46 11.60
CA GLY A 110 -5.40 -2.34 11.36
C GLY A 110 -4.72 -1.16 10.64
N ALA A 111 -3.46 -0.86 10.96
CA ALA A 111 -2.71 0.19 10.28
C ALA A 111 -2.40 -0.17 8.81
N TYR A 112 -2.02 -1.42 8.51
CA TYR A 112 -1.84 -1.89 7.13
C TYR A 112 -3.15 -1.87 6.33
N GLU A 113 -4.28 -2.26 6.94
CA GLU A 113 -5.60 -2.19 6.31
C GLU A 113 -5.97 -0.74 5.95
N VAL A 114 -5.66 0.21 6.85
CA VAL A 114 -5.82 1.64 6.56
C VAL A 114 -4.95 2.08 5.38
N ALA A 115 -3.69 1.62 5.29
CA ALA A 115 -2.83 1.90 4.15
C ALA A 115 -3.44 1.39 2.84
N LEU A 116 -3.94 0.14 2.82
CA LEU A 116 -4.61 -0.45 1.65
C LEU A 116 -5.85 0.34 1.23
N ALA A 117 -6.70 0.75 2.20
CA ALA A 117 -7.91 1.51 1.95
C ALA A 117 -7.63 2.92 1.41
N LYS A 118 -6.49 3.52 1.75
CA LYS A 118 -6.11 4.87 1.29
C LYS A 118 -5.44 4.91 -0.09
N GLY A 119 -5.38 3.77 -0.79
CA GLY A 119 -4.92 3.74 -2.18
C GLY A 119 -3.43 4.01 -2.37
N VAL A 120 -2.58 3.54 -1.45
CA VAL A 120 -1.13 3.60 -1.61
C VAL A 120 -0.64 3.00 -2.94
N SER A 121 0.52 3.42 -3.42
CA SER A 121 1.13 2.94 -4.66
C SER A 121 1.32 1.41 -4.67
N GLY A 122 1.47 0.82 -5.86
CA GLY A 122 1.54 -0.63 -6.06
C GLY A 122 2.49 -1.34 -5.08
N THR A 123 3.74 -0.89 -4.98
CA THR A 123 4.75 -1.47 -4.08
C THR A 123 4.33 -1.39 -2.60
N VAL A 124 3.89 -0.22 -2.12
CA VAL A 124 3.46 -0.06 -0.72
C VAL A 124 2.21 -0.90 -0.44
N ARG A 125 1.31 -1.03 -1.42
CA ARG A 125 0.13 -1.90 -1.33
C ARG A 125 0.53 -3.34 -1.08
N THR A 126 1.45 -3.87 -1.88
CA THR A 126 1.94 -5.24 -1.73
C THR A 126 2.64 -5.44 -0.40
N LEU A 127 3.52 -4.51 0.00
CA LEU A 127 4.20 -4.56 1.29
C LEU A 127 3.23 -4.51 2.47
N ALA A 128 2.15 -3.72 2.40
CA ALA A 128 1.11 -3.70 3.44
C ALA A 128 0.35 -5.04 3.51
N ALA A 129 0.03 -5.63 2.36
CA ALA A 129 -0.61 -6.96 2.32
C ALA A 129 0.31 -8.06 2.89
N VAL A 130 1.60 -8.04 2.56
CA VAL A 130 2.63 -8.92 3.15
C VAL A 130 2.72 -8.68 4.65
N GLY A 131 2.73 -7.42 5.11
CA GLY A 131 2.72 -7.05 6.53
C GLY A 131 1.52 -7.64 7.28
N ILE A 132 0.33 -7.64 6.69
CA ILE A 132 -0.85 -8.33 7.25
C ILE A 132 -0.58 -9.82 7.39
N GLY A 133 0.03 -10.46 6.39
CA GLY A 133 0.44 -11.86 6.43
C GLY A 133 1.37 -12.14 7.63
N TYR A 134 2.41 -11.36 7.80
CA TYR A 134 3.33 -11.49 8.95
C TYR A 134 2.64 -11.33 10.30
N THR A 135 1.65 -10.41 10.43
CA THR A 135 0.90 -10.29 11.68
C THR A 135 0.10 -11.55 12.02
N TRP A 136 -0.55 -12.15 11.02
CA TRP A 136 -1.30 -13.39 11.21
C TRP A 136 -0.40 -14.58 11.48
N GLU A 137 0.76 -14.64 10.82
CA GLU A 137 1.76 -15.68 11.05
C GLU A 137 2.34 -15.62 12.46
N SER A 138 2.65 -14.41 12.97
CA SER A 138 3.12 -14.20 14.34
C SER A 138 2.11 -14.63 15.39
N GLU A 139 0.82 -14.66 15.03
CA GLU A 139 -0.26 -15.19 15.88
C GLU A 139 -0.56 -16.69 15.60
N ASN A 140 0.25 -17.38 14.78
CA ASN A 140 0.07 -18.77 14.32
C ASN A 140 -1.27 -18.99 13.58
N ARG A 141 -1.82 -17.94 12.97
CA ARG A 141 -3.05 -17.98 12.18
C ARG A 141 -2.73 -18.22 10.72
N TYR A 142 -2.13 -19.38 10.43
CA TYR A 142 -1.55 -19.70 9.13
C TYR A 142 -2.54 -19.63 7.95
N ASP A 143 -3.81 -19.97 8.16
CA ASP A 143 -4.83 -19.84 7.11
C ASP A 143 -5.06 -18.39 6.69
N ARG A 144 -5.11 -17.48 7.67
CA ARG A 144 -5.27 -16.05 7.41
C ARG A 144 -4.00 -15.44 6.81
N ALA A 145 -2.83 -15.87 7.29
CA ALA A 145 -1.55 -15.44 6.73
C ALA A 145 -1.43 -15.87 5.26
N SER A 146 -1.76 -17.13 4.93
CA SER A 146 -1.77 -17.64 3.56
C SER A 146 -2.70 -16.81 2.65
N ALA A 147 -3.90 -16.47 3.13
CA ALA A 147 -4.82 -15.63 2.36
C ALA A 147 -4.27 -14.22 2.10
N ALA A 148 -3.55 -13.63 3.06
CA ALA A 148 -2.92 -12.33 2.90
C ALA A 148 -1.75 -12.37 1.91
N TYR A 149 -0.88 -13.39 1.97
CA TYR A 149 0.21 -13.55 1.02
C TYR A 149 -0.28 -13.84 -0.39
N GLU A 150 -1.34 -14.65 -0.55
CA GLU A 150 -1.97 -14.85 -1.86
C GLU A 150 -2.56 -13.53 -2.42
N ALA A 151 -3.16 -12.69 -1.57
CA ALA A 151 -3.63 -11.36 -1.99
C ALA A 151 -2.46 -10.44 -2.39
N ALA A 152 -1.33 -10.50 -1.67
CA ALA A 152 -0.11 -9.77 -2.02
C ALA A 152 0.42 -10.22 -3.40
N ALA A 153 0.55 -11.53 -3.63
CA ALA A 153 0.98 -12.07 -4.91
C ALA A 153 0.07 -11.64 -6.07
N ARG A 154 -1.25 -11.64 -5.88
CA ARG A 154 -2.21 -11.20 -6.90
C ARG A 154 -2.13 -9.70 -7.20
N SER A 155 -1.64 -8.89 -6.28
CA SER A 155 -1.52 -7.43 -6.47
C SER A 155 -0.30 -7.00 -7.28
N THR A 156 0.60 -7.94 -7.60
CA THR A 156 1.86 -7.72 -8.32
C THR A 156 1.93 -8.57 -9.59
N GLY A 157 2.84 -8.22 -10.48
CA GLY A 157 3.14 -9.06 -11.65
C GLY A 157 4.31 -10.00 -11.38
N SER A 158 4.38 -11.12 -12.11
CA SER A 158 5.43 -12.14 -11.97
C SER A 158 6.87 -11.65 -12.22
N LYS A 159 7.04 -10.43 -12.73
CA LYS A 159 8.34 -9.76 -12.90
C LYS A 159 8.77 -8.93 -11.69
N ASP A 160 7.87 -8.73 -10.73
CA ASP A 160 8.15 -7.99 -9.51
C ASP A 160 8.78 -8.93 -8.47
N PHE A 161 9.84 -8.49 -7.81
CA PHE A 161 10.49 -9.29 -6.75
C PHE A 161 9.55 -9.61 -5.57
N LEU A 162 8.58 -8.73 -5.29
CA LEU A 162 7.58 -8.96 -4.26
C LEU A 162 6.60 -10.09 -4.61
N TYR A 163 6.44 -10.41 -5.90
CA TYR A 163 5.67 -11.56 -6.33
C TYR A 163 6.30 -12.86 -5.86
N GLU A 164 7.60 -13.03 -6.16
CA GLU A 164 8.36 -14.20 -5.74
C GLU A 164 8.36 -14.34 -4.20
N GLU A 165 8.62 -13.25 -3.48
CA GLU A 165 8.62 -13.23 -2.02
C GLU A 165 7.25 -13.62 -1.46
N SER A 166 6.17 -13.05 -1.99
CA SER A 166 4.80 -13.38 -1.56
C SER A 166 4.44 -14.84 -1.78
N LEU A 167 4.88 -15.46 -2.89
CA LEU A 167 4.66 -16.88 -3.14
C LEU A 167 5.52 -17.77 -2.23
N MET A 168 6.74 -17.37 -1.92
CA MET A 168 7.59 -18.06 -0.95
C MET A 168 6.97 -18.06 0.44
N ASP A 169 6.51 -16.90 0.91
CA ASP A 169 5.84 -16.77 2.21
C ASP A 169 4.52 -17.56 2.23
N LEU A 170 3.77 -17.54 1.14
CA LEU A 170 2.55 -18.34 0.99
C LEU A 170 2.85 -19.84 1.14
N ALA A 171 3.81 -20.36 0.38
CA ALA A 171 4.16 -21.78 0.42
C ALA A 171 4.67 -22.20 1.80
N ARG A 172 5.57 -21.41 2.40
CA ARG A 172 6.10 -21.66 3.75
C ARG A 172 4.96 -21.67 4.79
N THR A 173 4.06 -20.71 4.71
CA THR A 173 2.93 -20.60 5.65
C THR A 173 1.94 -21.74 5.48
N GLN A 174 1.73 -22.23 4.27
CA GLN A 174 0.94 -23.44 3.99
C GLN A 174 1.59 -24.69 4.60
N GLU A 175 2.92 -24.82 4.56
CA GLU A 175 3.63 -25.90 5.26
C GLU A 175 3.41 -25.84 6.77
N LEU A 176 3.60 -24.64 7.37
CA LEU A 176 3.39 -24.39 8.80
C LEU A 176 1.95 -24.67 9.23
N GLY A 177 1.00 -24.38 8.36
CA GLY A 177 -0.43 -24.64 8.56
C GLY A 177 -0.85 -26.10 8.30
N GLY A 178 0.09 -27.01 8.04
CA GLY A 178 -0.20 -28.44 7.83
C GLY A 178 -0.86 -28.72 6.47
N LYS A 179 -0.66 -27.88 5.47
CA LYS A 179 -1.22 -28.01 4.11
C LYS A 179 -0.13 -28.33 3.07
N PRO A 180 0.57 -29.48 3.17
CA PRO A 180 1.73 -29.79 2.32
C PRO A 180 1.38 -29.87 0.83
N SER A 181 0.20 -30.32 0.45
CA SER A 181 -0.24 -30.35 -0.95
C SER A 181 -0.38 -28.94 -1.53
N ALA A 182 -0.99 -28.01 -0.79
CA ALA A 182 -1.11 -26.62 -1.23
C ALA A 182 0.26 -25.94 -1.35
N ALA A 183 1.16 -26.19 -0.40
CA ALA A 183 2.54 -25.69 -0.45
C ALA A 183 3.29 -26.22 -1.70
N LEU A 184 3.15 -27.51 -2.00
CA LEU A 184 3.73 -28.13 -3.18
C LEU A 184 3.24 -27.46 -4.48
N ASP A 185 1.95 -27.19 -4.58
CA ASP A 185 1.37 -26.52 -5.76
C ASP A 185 1.89 -25.08 -5.87
N THR A 186 2.02 -24.38 -4.74
CA THR A 186 2.55 -23.01 -4.70
C THR A 186 4.02 -22.98 -5.12
N TYR A 187 4.87 -23.88 -4.66
CA TYR A 187 6.27 -23.98 -5.08
C TYR A 187 6.39 -24.32 -6.58
N LYS A 188 5.57 -25.23 -7.10
CA LYS A 188 5.55 -25.53 -8.55
C LYS A 188 5.10 -24.33 -9.38
N ARG A 189 4.09 -23.59 -8.89
CA ARG A 189 3.65 -22.34 -9.50
C ARG A 189 4.79 -21.33 -9.59
N LEU A 190 5.56 -21.16 -8.49
CA LEU A 190 6.69 -20.24 -8.43
C LEU A 190 7.75 -20.60 -9.47
N LEU A 191 8.18 -21.87 -9.55
CA LEU A 191 9.14 -22.33 -10.55
C LEU A 191 8.66 -22.13 -11.99
N LYS A 192 7.36 -22.26 -12.24
CA LYS A 192 6.75 -22.05 -13.55
C LYS A 192 6.68 -20.58 -13.95
N GLU A 193 6.29 -19.72 -13.01
CA GLU A 193 5.99 -18.31 -13.29
C GLU A 193 7.22 -17.39 -13.11
N VAL A 194 8.23 -17.85 -12.36
CA VAL A 194 9.51 -17.15 -12.14
C VAL A 194 10.69 -18.09 -12.50
N PRO A 195 10.84 -18.48 -13.76
CA PRO A 195 11.84 -19.50 -14.17
C PRO A 195 13.30 -19.04 -13.92
N GLY A 196 13.55 -17.73 -13.78
CA GLY A 196 14.87 -17.16 -13.50
C GLY A 196 15.15 -16.90 -12.01
N THR A 197 14.35 -17.47 -11.11
CA THR A 197 14.55 -17.26 -9.66
C THR A 197 15.92 -17.76 -9.19
N ARG A 198 16.60 -16.93 -8.37
CA ARG A 198 17.85 -17.33 -7.71
C ARG A 198 17.64 -18.41 -6.64
N ARG A 199 16.40 -18.60 -6.19
CA ARG A 199 16.00 -19.62 -5.19
C ARG A 199 15.62 -20.96 -5.82
N GLY A 200 15.85 -21.16 -7.11
CA GLY A 200 15.40 -22.35 -7.85
C GLY A 200 15.81 -23.67 -7.21
N SER A 201 17.06 -23.81 -6.77
CA SER A 201 17.55 -25.00 -6.08
C SER A 201 16.90 -25.25 -4.72
N GLU A 202 16.68 -24.18 -3.95
CA GLU A 202 15.97 -24.24 -2.67
C GLU A 202 14.53 -24.73 -2.88
N ILE A 203 13.82 -24.13 -3.84
CA ILE A 203 12.43 -24.48 -4.14
C ILE A 203 12.31 -25.93 -4.65
N GLN A 204 13.22 -26.38 -5.52
CA GLN A 204 13.25 -27.76 -6.00
C GLN A 204 13.47 -28.75 -4.85
N SER A 205 14.34 -28.40 -3.89
CA SER A 205 14.56 -29.22 -2.69
C SER A 205 13.29 -29.32 -1.83
N ARG A 206 12.55 -28.22 -1.66
CA ARG A 206 11.25 -28.21 -0.96
C ARG A 206 10.23 -29.08 -1.69
N VAL A 207 10.12 -28.94 -3.01
CA VAL A 207 9.24 -29.77 -3.84
C VAL A 207 9.55 -31.25 -3.66
N ALA A 208 10.80 -31.66 -3.78
CA ALA A 208 11.23 -33.07 -3.60
C ALA A 208 10.90 -33.58 -2.18
N SER A 209 11.17 -32.78 -1.15
CA SER A 209 10.85 -33.13 0.24
C SER A 209 9.35 -33.30 0.47
N LEU A 210 8.50 -32.43 -0.13
CA LEU A 210 7.05 -32.52 0.01
C LEU A 210 6.47 -33.72 -0.74
N GLN A 211 7.06 -34.08 -1.89
CA GLN A 211 6.64 -35.24 -2.68
C GLN A 211 7.00 -36.57 -2.03
N SER A 212 8.08 -36.62 -1.25
CA SER A 212 8.53 -37.84 -0.56
C SER A 212 7.77 -38.12 0.74
N ARG A 213 6.96 -37.18 1.24
CA ARG A 213 6.13 -37.39 2.44
C ARG A 213 4.96 -38.32 2.12
N PRO A 214 4.74 -39.41 2.86
CA PRO A 214 3.56 -40.23 2.65
C PRO A 214 2.30 -39.39 2.89
N ALA A 215 1.29 -39.57 2.03
CA ALA A 215 -0.01 -38.97 2.22
C ALA A 215 -0.59 -39.47 3.55
N LYS A 216 -0.89 -38.54 4.46
CA LYS A 216 -1.58 -38.87 5.71
C LYS A 216 -3.07 -38.96 5.48
#